data_d97a7a9cb5d8427e3e805c1a08be4ea0
#
_entry.id   d97a7a9cb5d8427e3e805c1a08be4ea0
#
_cell.length_a   1.000
_cell.length_b   1.000
_cell.length_c   1.000
_cell.angle_alpha   90.00
_cell.angle_beta   90.00
_cell.angle_gamma   90.00
#
_symmetry.space_group_name_H-M   'P 1'
#
loop_
_entity.id
_entity.type
_entity.pdbx_description
1 polymer ?
#
loop_
_entity_poly.entity_id
_entity_poly.type
_entity_poly.pdbx_seq_one_letter_code
_entity_poly.pdbx_strand_id
1 'polypeptide(L)' 'MRAAELGHFGDSASVGDGVFELRIHAGPGYRVYYWRQVAVTYWLLCVGDKSTQRRDISKAKVLRTRVENEP' A
#
# COMPACT_ATOMS: atom_id res chain seq x y z
N MET A 1 0.10 1.74 14.21
CA MET A 1 1.30 0.88 14.01
C MET A 1 2.51 1.77 13.87
N ARG A 2 3.60 1.42 14.53
CA ARG A 2 4.81 2.23 14.47
C ARG A 2 5.58 1.98 13.18
N ALA A 3 6.32 2.99 12.72
CA ALA A 3 7.10 2.90 11.49
C ALA A 3 8.09 1.71 11.49
N ALA A 4 8.69 1.41 12.64
CA ALA A 4 9.63 0.30 12.76
C ALA A 4 8.94 -1.04 12.47
N GLU A 5 7.69 -1.18 12.85
CA GLU A 5 6.92 -2.38 12.56
C GLU A 5 6.61 -2.48 11.09
N LEU A 6 6.30 -1.36 10.46
CA LEU A 6 6.06 -1.32 9.02
C LEU A 6 7.32 -1.69 8.23
N GLY A 7 8.49 -1.30 8.73
CA GLY A 7 9.75 -1.61 8.07
C GLY A 7 10.14 -3.08 8.09
N HIS A 8 9.48 -3.88 8.91
CA HIS A 8 9.78 -5.30 9.05
C HIS A 8 8.82 -6.21 8.28
N PHE A 9 8.02 -5.65 7.40
CA PHE A 9 7.10 -6.44 6.59
C PHE A 9 7.86 -7.22 5.53
N GLY A 10 8.05 -8.52 5.75
CA GLY A 10 8.73 -9.37 4.80
C GLY A 10 7.97 -9.58 3.51
N ASP A 11 6.65 -9.38 3.52
CA ASP A 11 5.78 -9.62 2.37
C ASP A 11 5.34 -8.34 1.68
N SER A 12 6.17 -7.31 1.73
CA SER A 12 5.90 -6.05 1.05
C SER A 12 6.70 -5.97 -0.25
N ALA A 13 6.07 -5.48 -1.29
CA ALA A 13 6.72 -5.34 -2.60
C ALA A 13 6.27 -4.06 -3.29
N SER A 14 7.15 -3.46 -4.06
CA SER A 14 6.81 -2.29 -4.86
C SER A 14 5.91 -2.71 -6.02
N VAL A 15 4.88 -1.90 -6.28
CA VAL A 15 4.01 -2.07 -7.45
C VAL A 15 4.16 -0.90 -8.42
N GLY A 16 5.16 -0.04 -8.20
CA GLY A 16 5.45 1.10 -9.03
C GLY A 16 4.87 2.40 -8.50
N ASP A 17 5.35 3.53 -9.00
CA ASP A 17 4.88 4.87 -8.67
C ASP A 17 4.94 5.19 -7.17
N GLY A 18 5.88 4.58 -6.46
CA GLY A 18 6.01 4.79 -5.02
C GLY A 18 4.99 4.06 -4.18
N VAL A 19 4.14 3.24 -4.79
CA VAL A 19 3.13 2.45 -4.09
C VAL A 19 3.69 1.07 -3.77
N PHE A 20 3.36 0.60 -2.57
CA PHE A 20 3.78 -0.72 -2.09
C PHE A 20 2.56 -1.56 -1.75
N GLU A 21 2.71 -2.86 -1.92
CA GLU A 21 1.69 -3.85 -1.59
C GLU A 21 2.18 -4.67 -0.41
N LEU A 22 1.40 -4.70 0.66
CA LEU A 22 1.64 -5.57 1.80
C LEU A 22 0.66 -6.73 1.74
N ARG A 23 1.17 -7.94 1.76
CA ARG A 23 0.35 -9.15 1.73
C ARG A 23 0.11 -9.63 3.15
N ILE A 24 -1.15 -9.85 3.48
CA ILE A 24 -1.55 -10.38 4.77
C ILE A 24 -2.10 -11.78 4.55
N HIS A 25 -1.39 -12.77 5.07
CA HIS A 25 -1.72 -14.19 4.86
C HIS A 25 -2.77 -14.65 5.88
N ALA A 26 -3.98 -14.11 5.75
CA ALA A 26 -5.09 -14.47 6.61
C ALA A 26 -6.36 -14.44 5.77
N GLY A 27 -7.27 -15.37 6.04
CA GLY A 27 -8.53 -15.47 5.30
C GLY A 27 -8.27 -15.59 3.79
N PRO A 28 -8.90 -14.75 2.97
CA PRO A 28 -8.77 -14.83 1.51
C PRO A 28 -7.45 -14.25 0.97
N GLY A 29 -6.53 -13.86 1.84
CA GLY A 29 -5.28 -13.25 1.41
C GLY A 29 -5.46 -11.77 1.13
N TYR A 30 -5.49 -10.96 2.18
CA TYR A 30 -5.68 -9.53 2.02
C TYR A 30 -4.43 -8.84 1.53
N ARG A 31 -4.61 -7.72 0.84
CA ARG A 31 -3.53 -6.88 0.34
C ARG A 31 -3.81 -5.45 0.70
N VAL A 32 -2.81 -4.80 1.31
CA VAL A 32 -2.88 -3.40 1.73
C VAL A 32 -1.93 -2.60 0.85
N TYR A 33 -2.42 -1.53 0.24
CA TYR A 33 -1.62 -0.67 -0.62
C TYR A 33 -1.32 0.62 0.10
N TYR A 34 -0.05 1.00 0.11
CA TYR A 34 0.37 2.19 0.82
C TYR A 34 1.46 2.93 0.05
N TRP A 35 1.59 4.22 0.35
CA TRP A 35 2.63 5.09 -0.18
C TRP A 35 3.45 5.61 0.98
N ARG A 36 4.76 5.49 0.88
CA ARG A 36 5.67 6.04 1.87
C ARG A 36 6.13 7.40 1.41
N GLN A 37 5.60 8.46 2.04
CA GLN A 37 5.91 9.84 1.66
C GLN A 37 7.30 10.23 2.13
N VAL A 38 7.58 9.97 3.41
CA VAL A 38 8.89 10.17 4.00
C VAL A 38 9.21 8.95 4.86
N ALA A 39 10.40 8.93 5.46
CA ALA A 39 10.88 7.74 6.17
C ALA A 39 9.90 7.19 7.23
N VAL A 40 9.06 8.04 7.80
CA VAL A 40 8.15 7.64 8.88
C VAL A 40 6.68 7.92 8.60
N THR A 41 6.34 8.42 7.41
CA THR A 41 4.95 8.74 7.06
C THR A 41 4.45 7.78 5.99
N TYR A 42 3.42 7.05 6.33
CA TYR A 42 2.80 6.06 5.44
C TYR A 42 1.34 6.42 5.22
N TRP A 43 0.92 6.41 3.96
CA TRP A 43 -0.47 6.66 3.58
C TRP A 43 -1.11 5.36 3.15
N LEU A 44 -2.13 4.92 3.87
CA LEU A 44 -2.94 3.79 3.43
C LEU A 44 -3.82 4.27 2.29
N LEU A 45 -3.71 3.62 1.15
CA LEU A 45 -4.42 4.02 -0.05
C LEU A 45 -5.68 3.20 -0.27
N CYS A 46 -5.56 1.88 -0.23
CA CYS A 46 -6.71 1.01 -0.32
C CYS A 46 -6.35 -0.39 0.15
N VAL A 47 -7.38 -1.21 0.34
CA VAL A 47 -7.26 -2.60 0.77
C VAL A 47 -8.12 -3.45 -0.15
N GLY A 48 -7.61 -4.60 -0.51
CA GLY A 48 -8.35 -5.54 -1.31
C GLY A 48 -7.89 -6.95 -1.03
N ASP A 49 -8.20 -7.86 -1.92
CA ASP A 49 -7.74 -9.23 -1.83
C ASP A 49 -7.05 -9.63 -3.12
N LYS A 50 -6.68 -10.89 -3.21
CA LYS A 50 -5.98 -11.41 -4.38
C LYS A 50 -6.81 -11.27 -5.66
N SER A 51 -8.13 -11.39 -5.56
CA SER A 51 -9.01 -11.38 -6.74
C SER A 51 -9.16 -9.98 -7.34
N THR A 52 -8.89 -8.93 -6.58
CA THR A 52 -9.06 -7.55 -7.02
C THR A 52 -7.74 -6.81 -7.18
N GLN A 53 -6.62 -7.54 -7.17
CA GLN A 53 -5.28 -6.96 -7.13
C GLN A 53 -5.03 -5.94 -8.24
N ARG A 54 -5.31 -6.29 -9.48
CA ARG A 54 -5.02 -5.41 -10.62
C ARG A 54 -5.77 -4.08 -10.52
N ARG A 55 -7.06 -4.16 -10.21
CA ARG A 55 -7.90 -2.97 -10.03
C ARG A 55 -7.41 -2.14 -8.86
N ASP A 56 -7.06 -2.78 -7.77
CA ASP A 56 -6.65 -2.07 -6.55
C ASP A 56 -5.31 -1.37 -6.74
N ILE A 57 -4.38 -1.97 -7.47
CA ILE A 57 -3.11 -1.33 -7.78
C ILE A 57 -3.34 -0.05 -8.58
N SER A 58 -4.17 -0.10 -9.61
CA SER A 58 -4.49 1.07 -10.41
C SER A 58 -5.14 2.16 -9.57
N LYS A 59 -6.09 1.77 -8.72
CA LYS A 59 -6.76 2.70 -7.81
C LYS A 59 -5.79 3.32 -6.83
N ALA A 60 -4.89 2.53 -6.28
CA ALA A 60 -3.89 3.03 -5.32
C ALA A 60 -3.00 4.08 -5.95
N LYS A 61 -2.58 3.88 -7.19
CA LYS A 61 -1.71 4.84 -7.88
C LYS A 61 -2.43 6.16 -8.13
N VAL A 62 -3.72 6.12 -8.48
CA VAL A 62 -4.53 7.33 -8.64
C VAL A 62 -4.67 8.05 -7.29
N LEU A 63 -4.97 7.30 -6.23
CA LEU A 63 -5.14 7.87 -4.90
C LEU A 63 -3.83 8.49 -4.38
N ARG A 64 -2.71 7.85 -4.64
CA ARG A 64 -1.41 8.40 -4.26
C ARG A 64 -1.19 9.77 -4.91
N THR A 65 -1.51 9.91 -6.19
CA THR A 65 -1.38 11.18 -6.89
C THR A 65 -2.25 12.26 -6.25
N ARG A 66 -3.48 11.92 -5.88
CA ARG A 66 -4.38 12.86 -5.22
C ARG A 66 -3.85 13.31 -3.87
N VAL A 67 -3.37 12.37 -3.06
CA VAL A 67 -2.82 12.67 -1.74
C VAL A 67 -1.60 13.58 -1.88
N GLU A 68 -0.73 13.29 -2.82
CA GLU A 68 0.48 14.08 -3.05
C GLU A 68 0.16 15.52 -3.44
N ASN A 69 -0.93 15.73 -4.17
CA ASN A 69 -1.31 17.05 -4.68
C ASN A 69 -2.22 17.84 -3.74
N GLU A 70 -2.63 17.26 -2.62
CA GLU A 70 -3.43 17.98 -1.63
C GLU A 70 -2.54 18.87 -0.78
N PRO A 71 -3.02 20.10 -0.47
CA PRO A 71 -2.26 21.01 0.38
C PRO A 71 -2.12 20.52 1.81
#